data_bcdea376aebf43bfb41901b478c4244c
#
_entry.id   bcdea376aebf43bfb41901b478c4244c
#
_cell.length_a   1.000
_cell.length_b   1.000
_cell.length_c   1.000
_cell.angle_alpha   90.00
_cell.angle_beta   90.00
_cell.angle_gamma   90.00
#
_symmetry.space_group_name_H-M   'P 1'
#
loop_
_entity.id
_entity.type
_entity.pdbx_description
1 polymer ?
#
loop_
_entity_poly.entity_id
_entity_poly.type
_entity_poly.pdbx_seq_one_letter_code
_entity_poly.pdbx_strand_id
1 'polypeptide(L)'
;MSTAPKKPDGTKPAIKPAIKPAGGMLNDRRIRLLLAIIGAIIAWMAVTIVVQPGTTKTISNVPVDFTYDSSAYTSRGLSIVSAPEKFVNLKLSGDGYTIGSLQASDFVVYPDWSSVRDSGEKNLRLQVRSQSTLLTGVSVSIEGGDNTVDVVFDVVEEKTLPITVTTNYLTIADGYILYGTDVSKETVTLSGPSTELSQVETCTAEVAHKGDLTEPVTLTTALRFYTRSGSEVKFEYTTLDEESVDVTLQVYKVATLPVEVSFINAPRDFDSSVLAYTLSKKTLNVAGPESQIDRLSALSVGTIDLSTFALDKVYEMPIELPTGIHLLDNLSSITVSFDSSKLETKTLNLPSSCVQVVNLPSSYQLTVETERLMNVTLCGPAGSLETLTPEQVVIEIDADDFSVAIGQQNIACRLYVPANGKIFALGSYMVQCKIESN
;
A
#
# COMPACT_ATOMS: atom_id res chain seq x y z
N MET A 1 -57.46 -26.24 -99.71
CA MET A 1 -58.30 -27.40 -100.00
C MET A 1 -59.33 -27.47 -98.89
N SER A 2 -60.56 -26.90 -99.14
CA SER A 2 -61.68 -27.68 -99.50
C SER A 2 -62.17 -28.55 -98.31
N THR A 3 -63.28 -28.43 -97.75
CA THR A 3 -64.65 -28.12 -98.29
C THR A 3 -65.63 -28.10 -97.10
N ALA A 4 -66.55 -27.17 -97.14
CA ALA A 4 -67.86 -27.30 -96.50
C ALA A 4 -68.64 -28.43 -97.22
N PRO A 5 -69.85 -28.85 -96.92
CA PRO A 5 -70.99 -28.24 -96.24
C PRO A 5 -71.94 -29.22 -95.48
N LYS A 6 -72.94 -28.89 -94.77
CA LYS A 6 -74.35 -28.91 -95.12
C LYS A 6 -75.30 -29.05 -93.90
N LYS A 7 -76.27 -28.15 -93.84
CA LYS A 7 -77.53 -28.25 -93.17
C LYS A 7 -78.36 -29.39 -93.80
N PRO A 8 -79.45 -29.91 -93.28
CA PRO A 8 -80.65 -29.19 -92.78
C PRO A 8 -81.52 -29.88 -91.67
N ASP A 9 -82.35 -29.06 -91.17
CA ASP A 9 -83.78 -29.15 -90.96
C ASP A 9 -84.42 -30.08 -89.90
N GLY A 10 -85.21 -29.41 -89.12
CA GLY A 10 -86.63 -29.57 -88.97
C GLY A 10 -87.12 -30.28 -87.73
N THR A 11 -87.77 -29.69 -86.94
CA THR A 11 -89.21 -29.64 -86.60
C THR A 11 -89.51 -29.24 -85.13
N LYS A 12 -90.48 -28.34 -85.06
CA LYS A 12 -91.19 -27.90 -83.84
C LYS A 12 -92.25 -29.01 -83.45
N PRO A 13 -93.12 -28.78 -82.41
CA PRO A 13 -93.09 -28.08 -81.12
C PRO A 13 -93.70 -28.92 -79.93
N ALA A 14 -93.61 -28.46 -78.70
CA ALA A 14 -94.65 -28.58 -77.66
C ALA A 14 -94.30 -27.82 -76.37
N ILE A 15 -94.91 -26.74 -76.11
CA ILE A 15 -95.87 -26.25 -75.13
C ILE A 15 -95.59 -26.65 -73.66
N LYS A 16 -95.14 -25.64 -72.84
CA LYS A 16 -95.47 -25.10 -71.49
C LYS A 16 -95.72 -26.04 -70.31
N PRO A 17 -95.35 -25.59 -69.07
CA PRO A 17 -95.91 -24.40 -68.48
C PRO A 17 -94.92 -23.43 -67.75
N ALA A 18 -95.40 -22.22 -67.59
CA ALA A 18 -94.80 -21.07 -66.93
C ALA A 18 -94.68 -21.30 -65.41
N ILE A 19 -93.47 -20.99 -64.86
CA ILE A 19 -93.28 -20.69 -63.46
C ILE A 19 -93.17 -19.19 -63.31
N LYS A 20 -94.06 -18.65 -62.50
CA LYS A 20 -94.07 -17.18 -62.14
C LYS A 20 -92.75 -16.77 -61.47
N PRO A 21 -92.15 -15.62 -61.78
CA PRO A 21 -91.05 -15.11 -61.03
C PRO A 21 -91.54 -14.61 -59.67
N ALA A 22 -90.94 -15.06 -58.62
CA ALA A 22 -91.04 -14.44 -57.29
C ALA A 22 -90.33 -13.10 -57.30
N GLY A 23 -90.99 -12.11 -57.87
CA GLY A 23 -90.60 -10.74 -57.83
C GLY A 23 -91.37 -10.05 -56.72
N GLY A 24 -90.72 -9.67 -55.68
CA GLY A 24 -91.40 -8.87 -54.68
C GLY A 24 -90.57 -8.17 -53.64
N MET A 25 -89.45 -8.74 -53.22
CA MET A 25 -88.69 -8.11 -52.13
C MET A 25 -87.54 -7.16 -52.58
N LEU A 26 -86.94 -7.40 -53.75
CA LEU A 26 -85.90 -6.58 -54.32
C LEU A 26 -86.35 -5.33 -55.09
N ASN A 27 -87.67 -5.16 -55.25
CA ASN A 27 -88.18 -3.98 -56.00
C ASN A 27 -88.64 -2.81 -55.12
N ASP A 28 -88.60 -3.00 -53.82
CA ASP A 28 -88.85 -1.91 -52.87
C ASP A 28 -87.66 -0.99 -52.80
N ARG A 29 -87.89 0.29 -53.11
CA ARG A 29 -86.89 1.31 -53.17
C ARG A 29 -86.15 1.43 -51.80
N ARG A 30 -86.80 1.13 -50.69
CA ARG A 30 -86.25 1.16 -49.34
C ARG A 30 -85.29 0.04 -49.07
N ILE A 31 -85.66 -1.19 -49.59
CA ILE A 31 -84.77 -2.39 -49.40
C ILE A 31 -83.55 -2.29 -50.29
N ARG A 32 -83.61 -1.73 -51.49
CA ARG A 32 -82.47 -1.45 -52.35
C ARG A 32 -81.54 -0.43 -51.73
N LEU A 33 -82.09 0.58 -51.07
CA LEU A 33 -81.29 1.60 -50.38
C LEU A 33 -80.58 1.02 -49.16
N LEU A 34 -81.29 0.17 -48.40
CA LEU A 34 -80.67 -0.58 -47.27
C LEU A 34 -79.57 -1.54 -47.71
N LEU A 35 -79.78 -2.32 -48.77
CA LEU A 35 -78.76 -3.18 -49.36
C LEU A 35 -77.59 -2.39 -49.93
N ALA A 36 -77.80 -1.25 -50.52
CA ALA A 36 -76.75 -0.37 -51.03
C ALA A 36 -75.94 0.18 -49.90
N ILE A 37 -76.58 0.62 -48.78
CA ILE A 37 -75.92 1.07 -47.59
C ILE A 37 -75.12 -0.07 -46.92
N ILE A 38 -75.70 -1.24 -46.77
CA ILE A 38 -74.97 -2.40 -46.23
C ILE A 38 -73.80 -2.77 -47.14
N GLY A 39 -74.02 -2.80 -48.46
CA GLY A 39 -72.96 -3.06 -49.45
C GLY A 39 -71.88 -2.00 -49.41
N ALA A 40 -72.24 -0.71 -49.24
CA ALA A 40 -71.27 0.38 -49.07
C ALA A 40 -70.49 0.27 -47.75
N ILE A 41 -71.15 -0.13 -46.65
CA ILE A 41 -70.49 -0.38 -45.35
C ILE A 41 -69.54 -1.56 -45.44
N ILE A 42 -70.01 -2.66 -46.10
CA ILE A 42 -69.14 -3.85 -46.32
C ILE A 42 -67.96 -3.47 -47.23
N ALA A 43 -68.19 -2.77 -48.32
CA ALA A 43 -67.13 -2.28 -49.20
C ALA A 43 -66.20 -1.32 -48.52
N TRP A 44 -66.73 -0.43 -47.72
CA TRP A 44 -65.94 0.51 -46.91
C TRP A 44 -65.11 -0.23 -45.84
N MET A 45 -65.74 -1.19 -45.16
CA MET A 45 -65.07 -2.10 -44.19
C MET A 45 -63.96 -2.91 -44.85
N ALA A 46 -64.23 -3.53 -46.01
CA ALA A 46 -63.27 -4.28 -46.80
C ALA A 46 -62.12 -3.44 -47.29
N VAL A 47 -62.37 -2.21 -47.77
CA VAL A 47 -61.36 -1.26 -48.17
C VAL A 47 -60.52 -0.80 -46.95
N THR A 48 -61.21 -0.55 -45.83
CA THR A 48 -60.53 -0.14 -44.59
C THR A 48 -59.65 -1.25 -44.02
N ILE A 49 -60.05 -2.52 -44.15
CA ILE A 49 -59.29 -3.67 -43.69
C ILE A 49 -58.13 -4.03 -44.66
N VAL A 50 -58.37 -3.92 -45.98
CA VAL A 50 -57.39 -4.33 -47.01
C VAL A 50 -56.43 -3.22 -47.41
N VAL A 51 -56.85 -1.94 -47.29
CA VAL A 51 -56.04 -0.76 -47.60
C VAL A 51 -55.79 0.06 -46.31
N GLN A 52 -55.37 -0.64 -45.22
CA GLN A 52 -54.82 0.12 -44.12
C GLN A 52 -53.43 0.67 -44.56
N PRO A 53 -53.25 1.98 -44.77
CA PRO A 53 -51.91 2.51 -44.93
C PRO A 53 -51.17 2.20 -43.64
N GLY A 54 -50.02 1.50 -43.74
CA GLY A 54 -49.19 1.14 -42.58
C GLY A 54 -49.02 2.36 -41.67
N THR A 55 -49.56 2.27 -40.45
CA THR A 55 -49.46 3.34 -39.47
C THR A 55 -48.03 3.39 -38.98
N THR A 56 -47.50 4.58 -38.76
CA THR A 56 -46.16 4.75 -38.17
C THR A 56 -46.26 5.32 -36.78
N LYS A 57 -45.45 4.82 -35.84
CA LYS A 57 -45.30 5.32 -34.47
C LYS A 57 -43.82 5.51 -34.19
N THR A 58 -43.46 6.66 -33.63
CA THR A 58 -42.10 6.89 -33.16
C THR A 58 -42.05 6.66 -31.66
N ILE A 59 -41.09 5.87 -31.22
CA ILE A 59 -40.74 5.71 -29.81
C ILE A 59 -39.43 6.50 -29.61
N SER A 60 -39.51 7.56 -28.80
CA SER A 60 -38.38 8.46 -28.57
C SER A 60 -37.57 8.03 -27.36
N ASN A 61 -36.29 8.43 -27.32
CA ASN A 61 -35.36 8.24 -26.19
C ASN A 61 -35.16 6.79 -25.76
N VAL A 62 -34.97 5.88 -26.70
CA VAL A 62 -34.59 4.50 -26.39
C VAL A 62 -33.09 4.45 -26.14
N PRO A 63 -32.64 4.02 -24.94
CA PRO A 63 -31.21 3.95 -24.62
C PRO A 63 -30.53 2.84 -25.43
N VAL A 64 -29.27 3.08 -25.79
CA VAL A 64 -28.41 2.07 -26.39
C VAL A 64 -27.81 1.22 -25.27
N ASP A 65 -28.04 -0.10 -25.35
CA ASP A 65 -27.50 -1.07 -24.40
C ASP A 65 -26.16 -1.61 -24.90
N PHE A 66 -25.08 -1.19 -24.23
CA PHE A 66 -23.73 -1.64 -24.54
C PHE A 66 -23.36 -2.98 -23.91
N THR A 67 -24.22 -3.52 -23.06
CA THR A 67 -23.98 -4.83 -22.42
C THR A 67 -24.61 -6.00 -23.17
N TYR A 68 -25.56 -5.69 -24.05
CA TYR A 68 -26.30 -6.72 -24.81
C TYR A 68 -25.39 -7.40 -25.83
N ASP A 69 -25.37 -8.74 -25.81
CA ASP A 69 -24.59 -9.62 -26.72
C ASP A 69 -23.05 -9.33 -26.70
N SER A 70 -22.54 -8.99 -25.56
CA SER A 70 -21.13 -8.62 -25.33
C SER A 70 -20.13 -9.75 -25.59
N SER A 71 -20.60 -11.01 -25.73
CA SER A 71 -19.72 -12.19 -25.90
C SER A 71 -18.81 -12.11 -27.13
N ALA A 72 -19.20 -11.35 -28.15
CA ALA A 72 -18.43 -11.20 -29.38
C ALA A 72 -17.05 -10.55 -29.18
N TYR A 73 -16.91 -9.60 -28.25
CA TYR A 73 -15.65 -8.95 -27.92
C TYR A 73 -15.03 -9.47 -26.60
N THR A 74 -15.85 -9.82 -25.60
CA THR A 74 -15.33 -10.34 -24.31
C THR A 74 -14.62 -11.68 -24.47
N SER A 75 -15.06 -12.54 -25.40
CA SER A 75 -14.36 -13.80 -25.73
C SER A 75 -12.94 -13.59 -26.29
N ARG A 76 -12.59 -12.38 -26.70
CA ARG A 76 -11.26 -11.98 -27.16
C ARG A 76 -10.45 -11.24 -26.11
N GLY A 77 -10.96 -11.16 -24.87
CA GLY A 77 -10.33 -10.42 -23.78
C GLY A 77 -10.51 -8.90 -23.87
N LEU A 78 -11.34 -8.42 -24.82
CA LEU A 78 -11.60 -7.00 -24.97
C LEU A 78 -12.69 -6.54 -24.00
N SER A 79 -12.56 -5.32 -23.53
CA SER A 79 -13.52 -4.62 -22.70
C SER A 79 -13.83 -3.25 -23.31
N ILE A 80 -14.99 -2.72 -23.04
CA ILE A 80 -15.32 -1.33 -23.38
C ILE A 80 -14.62 -0.44 -22.36
N VAL A 81 -13.76 0.42 -22.85
CA VAL A 81 -13.04 1.42 -22.08
C VAL A 81 -13.83 2.71 -21.99
N SER A 82 -14.40 3.12 -23.11
CA SER A 82 -15.26 4.30 -23.19
C SER A 82 -16.40 4.08 -24.19
N ALA A 83 -17.59 4.46 -23.79
CA ALA A 83 -18.76 4.52 -24.63
C ALA A 83 -19.60 5.74 -24.24
N PRO A 84 -20.10 6.52 -25.21
CA PRO A 84 -20.96 7.66 -24.92
C PRO A 84 -22.37 7.21 -24.51
N GLU A 85 -23.01 7.92 -23.61
CA GLU A 85 -24.46 7.76 -23.44
C GLU A 85 -25.18 8.14 -24.73
N LYS A 86 -25.90 7.19 -25.34
CA LYS A 86 -26.61 7.42 -26.58
C LYS A 86 -28.06 6.96 -26.49
N PHE A 87 -28.94 7.82 -26.96
CA PHE A 87 -30.37 7.55 -27.09
C PHE A 87 -30.76 7.67 -28.57
N VAL A 88 -31.67 6.83 -29.01
CA VAL A 88 -32.17 6.85 -30.37
C VAL A 88 -33.69 6.86 -30.41
N ASN A 89 -34.24 7.33 -31.51
CA ASN A 89 -35.66 7.22 -31.78
C ASN A 89 -35.92 6.04 -32.71
N LEU A 90 -36.91 5.20 -32.37
CA LEU A 90 -37.30 4.08 -33.17
C LEU A 90 -38.58 4.40 -33.94
N LYS A 91 -38.54 4.23 -35.26
CA LYS A 91 -39.69 4.31 -36.12
C LYS A 91 -40.29 2.93 -36.37
N LEU A 92 -41.47 2.72 -35.88
CA LEU A 92 -42.27 1.49 -36.09
C LEU A 92 -43.19 1.72 -37.27
N SER A 93 -43.37 0.69 -38.12
CA SER A 93 -44.36 0.70 -39.21
C SER A 93 -45.07 -0.65 -39.25
N GLY A 94 -46.38 -0.65 -39.21
CA GLY A 94 -47.15 -1.88 -39.16
C GLY A 94 -48.64 -1.61 -38.89
N ASP A 95 -49.35 -2.64 -38.44
CA ASP A 95 -50.75 -2.52 -38.05
C ASP A 95 -50.90 -1.60 -36.83
N GLY A 96 -51.80 -0.62 -36.92
CA GLY A 96 -51.97 0.42 -35.89
C GLY A 96 -52.35 -0.10 -34.51
N TYR A 97 -53.07 -1.23 -34.42
CA TYR A 97 -53.39 -1.84 -33.13
C TYR A 97 -52.12 -2.44 -32.48
N THR A 98 -51.32 -3.16 -33.27
CA THR A 98 -50.10 -3.83 -32.81
C THR A 98 -49.05 -2.80 -32.39
N ILE A 99 -48.75 -1.80 -33.24
CA ILE A 99 -47.74 -0.79 -32.91
C ILE A 99 -48.19 0.16 -31.78
N GLY A 100 -49.51 0.34 -31.59
CA GLY A 100 -50.10 1.16 -30.55
C GLY A 100 -49.72 0.68 -29.13
N SER A 101 -49.65 -0.63 -28.94
CA SER A 101 -49.36 -1.27 -27.64
C SER A 101 -47.87 -1.35 -27.31
N LEU A 102 -46.96 -1.18 -28.29
CA LEU A 102 -45.55 -1.33 -28.11
C LEU A 102 -44.90 -0.12 -27.36
N GLN A 103 -43.98 -0.41 -26.46
CA GLN A 103 -43.26 0.55 -25.65
C GLN A 103 -41.73 0.43 -25.86
N ALA A 104 -40.96 1.35 -25.30
CA ALA A 104 -39.50 1.31 -25.41
C ALA A 104 -38.88 0.02 -24.82
N SER A 105 -39.48 -0.53 -23.76
CA SER A 105 -39.07 -1.78 -23.12
C SER A 105 -39.19 -3.03 -23.98
N ASP A 106 -39.99 -2.96 -25.08
CA ASP A 106 -40.14 -4.08 -26.01
C ASP A 106 -38.95 -4.20 -26.98
N PHE A 107 -38.06 -3.25 -26.99
CA PHE A 107 -36.93 -3.16 -27.91
C PHE A 107 -35.61 -2.99 -27.15
N VAL A 108 -34.55 -3.66 -27.64
CA VAL A 108 -33.16 -3.43 -27.26
C VAL A 108 -32.43 -2.88 -28.46
N VAL A 109 -31.83 -1.74 -28.28
CA VAL A 109 -30.92 -1.13 -29.26
C VAL A 109 -29.49 -1.37 -28.77
N TYR A 110 -28.66 -1.95 -29.60
CA TYR A 110 -27.29 -2.30 -29.26
C TYR A 110 -26.36 -2.15 -30.46
N PRO A 111 -25.05 -1.93 -30.25
CA PRO A 111 -24.10 -1.88 -31.34
C PRO A 111 -23.86 -3.27 -31.97
N ASP A 112 -23.53 -3.27 -33.24
CA ASP A 112 -23.11 -4.48 -33.94
C ASP A 112 -21.64 -4.81 -33.60
N TRP A 113 -21.47 -5.77 -32.69
CA TRP A 113 -20.17 -6.22 -32.22
C TRP A 113 -19.39 -7.08 -33.22
N SER A 114 -19.94 -7.46 -34.33
CA SER A 114 -19.35 -8.42 -35.26
C SER A 114 -18.04 -7.91 -35.91
N SER A 115 -17.90 -6.60 -35.98
CA SER A 115 -16.71 -5.94 -36.53
C SER A 115 -15.58 -5.75 -35.51
N VAL A 116 -15.84 -5.94 -34.19
CA VAL A 116 -14.86 -5.73 -33.12
C VAL A 116 -13.91 -6.92 -33.04
N ARG A 117 -12.67 -6.74 -33.48
CA ARG A 117 -11.66 -7.81 -33.51
C ARG A 117 -10.38 -7.48 -32.74
N ASP A 118 -10.08 -6.21 -32.56
CA ASP A 118 -8.88 -5.66 -31.94
C ASP A 118 -9.20 -4.39 -31.15
N SER A 119 -8.28 -3.96 -30.32
CA SER A 119 -8.37 -2.72 -29.53
C SER A 119 -8.46 -1.46 -30.39
N GLY A 120 -8.83 -0.36 -29.78
CA GLY A 120 -8.96 0.97 -30.38
C GLY A 120 -10.40 1.43 -30.55
N GLU A 121 -10.55 2.64 -31.07
CA GLU A 121 -11.83 3.25 -31.35
C GLU A 121 -12.50 2.59 -32.56
N LYS A 122 -13.79 2.21 -32.41
CA LYS A 122 -14.59 1.56 -33.46
C LYS A 122 -15.90 2.30 -33.64
N ASN A 123 -16.17 2.71 -34.88
CA ASN A 123 -17.48 3.25 -35.25
C ASN A 123 -18.44 2.09 -35.58
N LEU A 124 -19.40 1.82 -34.70
CA LEU A 124 -20.28 0.66 -34.76
C LEU A 124 -21.68 1.07 -35.17
N ARG A 125 -22.27 0.28 -36.07
CA ARG A 125 -23.66 0.47 -36.46
C ARG A 125 -24.58 -0.06 -35.36
N LEU A 126 -25.64 0.69 -35.03
CA LEU A 126 -26.67 0.28 -34.11
C LEU A 126 -27.65 -0.69 -34.77
N GLN A 127 -28.00 -1.73 -34.02
CA GLN A 127 -29.05 -2.70 -34.39
C GLN A 127 -30.19 -2.62 -33.36
N VAL A 128 -31.36 -2.99 -33.82
CA VAL A 128 -32.57 -3.08 -32.97
C VAL A 128 -33.03 -4.52 -32.94
N ARG A 129 -33.22 -5.05 -31.74
CA ARG A 129 -33.85 -6.36 -31.54
C ARG A 129 -35.12 -6.20 -30.70
N SER A 130 -36.18 -6.90 -31.13
CA SER A 130 -37.37 -6.98 -30.31
C SER A 130 -37.28 -8.07 -29.26
N GLN A 131 -37.77 -7.74 -28.07
CA GLN A 131 -38.02 -8.71 -27.00
C GLN A 131 -39.50 -9.18 -26.98
N SER A 132 -40.38 -8.52 -27.75
CA SER A 132 -41.80 -8.87 -27.80
C SER A 132 -42.08 -9.92 -28.88
N THR A 133 -42.93 -10.88 -28.58
CA THR A 133 -43.45 -11.91 -29.52
C THR A 133 -44.53 -11.37 -30.46
N LEU A 134 -45.00 -10.14 -30.27
CA LEU A 134 -46.13 -9.53 -31.00
C LEU A 134 -45.74 -8.85 -32.32
N LEU A 135 -44.54 -9.06 -32.84
CA LEU A 135 -43.99 -8.30 -33.98
C LEU A 135 -44.24 -8.89 -35.36
N THR A 136 -45.20 -9.79 -35.52
CA THR A 136 -45.56 -10.28 -36.85
C THR A 136 -46.15 -9.11 -37.69
N GLY A 137 -45.45 -8.72 -38.77
CA GLY A 137 -45.84 -7.63 -39.65
C GLY A 137 -45.46 -6.20 -39.20
N VAL A 138 -44.59 -6.07 -38.17
CA VAL A 138 -44.04 -4.77 -37.76
C VAL A 138 -42.60 -4.65 -38.24
N SER A 139 -42.28 -3.56 -38.93
CA SER A 139 -40.90 -3.17 -39.25
C SER A 139 -40.43 -2.10 -38.28
N VAL A 140 -39.19 -2.26 -37.80
CA VAL A 140 -38.54 -1.32 -36.85
C VAL A 140 -37.29 -0.75 -37.49
N SER A 141 -37.09 0.54 -37.41
CA SER A 141 -35.89 1.22 -37.90
C SER A 141 -35.50 2.37 -36.98
N ILE A 142 -34.21 2.68 -36.90
CA ILE A 142 -33.72 3.87 -36.18
C ILE A 142 -34.04 5.08 -37.05
N GLU A 143 -34.68 6.09 -36.45
CA GLU A 143 -35.07 7.35 -37.11
C GLU A 143 -33.91 8.34 -37.10
N GLY A 144 -33.74 9.09 -38.21
CA GLY A 144 -32.85 10.28 -38.23
C GLY A 144 -31.43 10.06 -38.77
N GLY A 145 -31.08 8.84 -39.22
CA GLY A 145 -29.79 8.59 -39.90
C GLY A 145 -28.56 8.49 -38.99
N ASP A 146 -28.66 8.81 -37.70
CA ASP A 146 -27.61 8.67 -36.70
C ASP A 146 -27.65 7.28 -36.07
N ASN A 147 -27.26 6.30 -36.84
CA ASN A 147 -27.34 4.88 -36.50
C ASN A 147 -25.98 4.25 -36.17
N THR A 148 -24.97 5.07 -35.84
CA THR A 148 -23.64 4.62 -35.44
C THR A 148 -23.24 5.19 -34.10
N VAL A 149 -22.31 4.54 -33.42
CA VAL A 149 -21.73 4.98 -32.14
C VAL A 149 -20.25 4.67 -32.13
N ASP A 150 -19.46 5.61 -31.61
CA ASP A 150 -18.04 5.40 -31.39
C ASP A 150 -17.81 4.79 -30.01
N VAL A 151 -17.10 3.67 -29.97
CA VAL A 151 -16.80 2.92 -28.74
C VAL A 151 -15.32 2.58 -28.74
N VAL A 152 -14.67 2.82 -27.61
CA VAL A 152 -13.25 2.48 -27.41
C VAL A 152 -13.14 1.13 -26.72
N PHE A 153 -12.39 0.22 -27.33
CA PHE A 153 -12.10 -1.12 -26.81
C PHE A 153 -10.63 -1.27 -26.50
N ASP A 154 -10.32 -1.92 -25.38
CA ASP A 154 -8.99 -2.39 -25.09
C ASP A 154 -9.03 -3.65 -24.18
N VAL A 155 -7.86 -4.26 -24.01
CA VAL A 155 -7.63 -5.23 -22.96
C VAL A 155 -7.38 -4.45 -21.65
N VAL A 156 -8.19 -4.66 -20.64
CA VAL A 156 -8.00 -4.04 -19.34
C VAL A 156 -7.07 -4.92 -18.53
N GLU A 157 -5.99 -4.34 -18.06
CA GLU A 157 -4.94 -5.00 -17.28
C GLU A 157 -4.64 -4.20 -16.01
N GLU A 158 -3.91 -4.85 -15.10
CA GLU A 158 -3.35 -4.21 -13.91
C GLU A 158 -1.82 -4.19 -14.03
N LYS A 159 -1.22 -3.06 -13.65
CA LYS A 159 0.22 -2.87 -13.61
C LYS A 159 0.63 -2.24 -12.31
N THR A 160 1.49 -2.93 -11.56
CA THR A 160 2.06 -2.40 -10.30
C THR A 160 3.46 -1.86 -10.57
N LEU A 161 3.71 -0.64 -10.10
CA LEU A 161 4.99 0.04 -10.22
C LEU A 161 5.52 0.45 -8.86
N PRO A 162 6.85 0.38 -8.63
CA PRO A 162 7.47 0.97 -7.45
C PRO A 162 7.43 2.50 -7.55
N ILE A 163 7.22 3.15 -6.41
CA ILE A 163 7.24 4.61 -6.30
C ILE A 163 8.66 5.05 -5.99
N THR A 164 9.25 5.88 -6.86
CA THR A 164 10.58 6.46 -6.67
C THR A 164 10.44 7.89 -6.18
N VAL A 165 11.09 8.22 -5.06
CA VAL A 165 11.11 9.59 -4.53
C VAL A 165 12.22 10.39 -5.17
N THR A 166 11.90 11.59 -5.65
CA THR A 166 12.87 12.55 -6.18
C THR A 166 12.91 13.79 -5.30
N THR A 167 14.11 14.13 -4.82
CA THR A 167 14.38 15.19 -3.84
C THR A 167 15.19 16.36 -4.40
N ASN A 168 15.23 16.50 -5.73
CA ASN A 168 16.08 17.47 -6.44
C ASN A 168 15.79 18.96 -6.12
N TYR A 169 14.63 19.24 -5.53
CA TYR A 169 14.17 20.61 -5.22
C TYR A 169 14.14 20.89 -3.72
N LEU A 170 14.98 20.17 -2.96
CA LEU A 170 15.12 20.37 -1.51
C LEU A 170 16.40 21.12 -1.19
N THR A 171 16.32 22.02 -0.22
CA THR A 171 17.48 22.67 0.40
C THR A 171 17.57 22.19 1.85
N ILE A 172 18.74 21.68 2.23
CA ILE A 172 19.03 21.24 3.59
C ILE A 172 19.94 22.29 4.23
N ALA A 173 19.63 22.68 5.46
CA ALA A 173 20.40 23.66 6.21
C ALA A 173 21.83 23.17 6.50
N ASP A 174 22.76 24.11 6.66
CA ASP A 174 24.12 23.79 7.09
C ASP A 174 24.13 23.05 8.43
N GLY A 175 24.89 21.96 8.53
CA GLY A 175 24.92 21.11 9.71
C GLY A 175 23.81 20.06 9.81
N TYR A 176 23.00 19.91 8.76
CA TYR A 176 21.96 18.87 8.65
C TYR A 176 22.16 18.04 7.39
N ILE A 177 21.56 16.86 7.39
CA ILE A 177 21.54 15.95 6.23
C ILE A 177 20.15 15.37 6.01
N LEU A 178 19.83 15.07 4.75
CA LEU A 178 18.74 14.17 4.43
C LEU A 178 19.26 12.73 4.62
N TYR A 179 18.89 12.11 5.73
CA TYR A 179 19.34 10.76 6.08
C TYR A 179 18.59 9.68 5.30
N GLY A 180 17.29 9.89 5.07
CA GLY A 180 16.44 8.96 4.35
C GLY A 180 15.11 9.58 3.96
N THR A 181 14.36 8.82 3.17
CA THR A 181 12.99 9.15 2.77
C THR A 181 12.11 7.93 3.00
N ASP A 182 11.01 8.10 3.71
CA ASP A 182 9.99 7.07 3.90
C ASP A 182 8.74 7.46 3.11
N VAL A 183 8.13 6.51 2.46
CA VAL A 183 6.87 6.70 1.72
C VAL A 183 5.75 5.92 2.38
N SER A 184 4.56 6.49 2.43
CA SER A 184 3.38 5.84 3.00
C SER A 184 2.99 4.56 2.25
N LYS A 185 3.39 4.45 0.97
CA LYS A 185 3.14 3.30 0.11
C LYS A 185 4.29 3.14 -0.87
N GLU A 186 4.87 1.95 -0.94
CA GLU A 186 6.06 1.68 -1.78
C GLU A 186 5.71 1.44 -3.25
N THR A 187 4.47 1.03 -3.55
CA THR A 187 4.02 0.69 -4.91
C THR A 187 2.66 1.29 -5.19
N VAL A 188 2.39 1.59 -6.46
CA VAL A 188 1.09 2.01 -6.97
C VAL A 188 0.59 1.00 -7.99
N THR A 189 -0.71 0.70 -7.95
CA THR A 189 -1.37 -0.19 -8.93
C THR A 189 -2.25 0.65 -9.86
N LEU A 190 -1.95 0.52 -11.15
CA LEU A 190 -2.71 1.10 -12.24
C LEU A 190 -3.63 0.04 -12.82
N SER A 191 -4.90 0.37 -13.05
CA SER A 191 -5.86 -0.50 -13.72
C SER A 191 -6.47 0.25 -14.89
N GLY A 192 -6.29 -0.28 -16.10
CA GLY A 192 -6.75 0.41 -17.30
C GLY A 192 -6.35 -0.28 -18.61
N PRO A 193 -6.50 0.44 -19.73
CA PRO A 193 -6.18 -0.08 -21.06
C PRO A 193 -4.72 -0.48 -21.19
N SER A 194 -4.47 -1.64 -21.77
CA SER A 194 -3.10 -2.13 -21.98
C SER A 194 -2.26 -1.19 -22.87
N THR A 195 -2.91 -0.46 -23.78
CA THR A 195 -2.26 0.55 -24.62
C THR A 195 -1.75 1.74 -23.81
N GLU A 196 -2.46 2.19 -22.77
CA GLU A 196 -1.99 3.23 -21.86
C GLU A 196 -0.92 2.70 -20.91
N LEU A 197 -1.17 1.51 -20.30
CA LEU A 197 -0.27 0.90 -19.33
C LEU A 197 1.11 0.53 -19.93
N SER A 198 1.14 0.16 -21.21
CA SER A 198 2.39 -0.17 -21.91
C SER A 198 3.33 1.02 -22.10
N GLN A 199 2.82 2.25 -22.06
CA GLN A 199 3.61 3.47 -22.20
C GLN A 199 4.32 3.85 -20.91
N VAL A 200 3.83 3.39 -19.77
CA VAL A 200 4.36 3.76 -18.45
C VAL A 200 5.51 2.85 -18.07
N GLU A 201 6.66 3.44 -17.75
CA GLU A 201 7.84 2.72 -17.28
C GLU A 201 8.11 2.97 -15.79
N THR A 202 7.96 4.22 -15.33
CA THR A 202 8.29 4.61 -13.95
C THR A 202 7.22 5.47 -13.32
N CYS A 203 7.11 5.34 -12.00
CA CYS A 203 6.30 6.20 -11.14
C CYS A 203 7.21 6.99 -10.20
N THR A 204 7.03 8.30 -10.11
CA THR A 204 7.86 9.19 -9.30
C THR A 204 7.01 10.11 -8.43
N ALA A 205 7.40 10.21 -7.16
CA ALA A 205 6.92 11.22 -6.21
C ALA A 205 7.97 12.35 -6.15
N GLU A 206 7.67 13.49 -6.76
CA GLU A 206 8.57 14.65 -6.79
C GLU A 206 8.32 15.53 -5.58
N VAL A 207 9.24 15.52 -4.62
CA VAL A 207 9.12 16.31 -3.40
C VAL A 207 9.81 17.64 -3.57
N ALA A 208 9.09 18.72 -3.27
CA ALA A 208 9.60 20.08 -3.26
C ALA A 208 9.24 20.78 -1.94
N HIS A 209 10.21 21.45 -1.34
CA HIS A 209 10.02 22.27 -0.15
C HIS A 209 10.66 23.63 -0.34
N LYS A 210 10.01 24.69 0.17
CA LYS A 210 10.55 26.04 0.15
C LYS A 210 11.23 26.36 1.47
N GLY A 211 12.50 26.66 1.39
CA GLY A 211 13.34 26.99 2.55
C GLY A 211 14.23 25.83 2.99
N ASP A 212 15.14 26.13 3.92
CA ASP A 212 16.10 25.18 4.42
C ASP A 212 15.44 24.25 5.45
N LEU A 213 15.63 22.96 5.27
CA LEU A 213 15.11 21.93 6.16
C LEU A 213 16.08 21.70 7.33
N THR A 214 15.56 21.74 8.56
CA THR A 214 16.29 21.47 9.81
C THR A 214 15.67 20.35 10.64
N GLU A 215 14.44 19.92 10.30
CA GLU A 215 13.72 18.90 11.03
C GLU A 215 13.01 17.94 10.06
N PRO A 216 12.64 16.73 10.50
CA PRO A 216 11.84 15.82 9.68
C PRO A 216 10.50 16.44 9.29
N VAL A 217 10.14 16.32 8.01
CA VAL A 217 8.88 16.84 7.48
C VAL A 217 8.19 15.78 6.62
N THR A 218 6.87 15.70 6.75
CA THR A 218 6.03 14.86 5.89
C THR A 218 5.29 15.74 4.89
N LEU A 219 5.41 15.42 3.61
CA LEU A 219 4.82 16.16 2.51
C LEU A 219 3.97 15.22 1.65
N THR A 220 2.72 15.59 1.42
CA THR A 220 1.85 14.86 0.48
C THR A 220 2.21 15.28 -0.94
N THR A 221 2.53 14.32 -1.79
CA THR A 221 3.01 14.54 -3.15
C THR A 221 2.20 13.71 -4.14
N ALA A 222 1.74 14.34 -5.22
CA ALA A 222 1.06 13.65 -6.32
C ALA A 222 2.03 12.75 -7.07
N LEU A 223 1.56 11.58 -7.48
CA LEU A 223 2.33 10.64 -8.28
C LEU A 223 2.38 11.11 -9.74
N ARG A 224 3.57 11.01 -10.35
CA ARG A 224 3.80 11.29 -11.76
C ARG A 224 4.34 10.05 -12.46
N PHE A 225 3.89 9.86 -13.67
CA PHE A 225 4.21 8.68 -14.45
C PHE A 225 4.99 9.08 -15.70
N TYR A 226 6.02 8.30 -16.02
CA TYR A 226 6.90 8.61 -17.13
C TYR A 226 7.10 7.41 -18.04
N THR A 227 7.25 7.72 -19.32
CA THR A 227 7.67 6.76 -20.34
C THR A 227 9.15 6.42 -20.17
N ARG A 228 9.63 5.39 -20.86
CA ARG A 228 11.05 5.04 -20.95
C ARG A 228 11.93 6.17 -21.49
N SER A 229 11.39 7.08 -22.30
CA SER A 229 12.09 8.26 -22.78
C SER A 229 12.10 9.45 -21.81
N GLY A 230 11.43 9.34 -20.66
CA GLY A 230 11.31 10.40 -19.64
C GLY A 230 10.20 11.42 -19.93
N SER A 231 9.30 11.15 -20.87
CA SER A 231 8.13 12.02 -21.11
C SER A 231 7.02 11.68 -20.10
N GLU A 232 6.35 12.69 -19.56
CA GLU A 232 5.23 12.51 -18.63
C GLU A 232 4.02 11.88 -19.34
N VAL A 233 3.42 10.86 -18.74
CA VAL A 233 2.21 10.17 -19.23
C VAL A 233 1.01 10.74 -18.49
N LYS A 234 -0.05 11.06 -19.24
CA LYS A 234 -1.36 11.43 -18.71
C LYS A 234 -2.36 10.35 -19.11
N PHE A 235 -3.11 9.89 -18.15
CA PHE A 235 -4.13 8.86 -18.35
C PHE A 235 -5.46 9.49 -18.72
N GLU A 236 -6.18 8.84 -19.60
CA GLU A 236 -7.55 9.18 -19.96
C GLU A 236 -8.54 8.16 -19.37
N TYR A 237 -8.14 6.88 -19.37
CA TYR A 237 -9.00 5.76 -18.98
C TYR A 237 -8.41 4.89 -17.86
N THR A 238 -7.17 5.13 -17.48
CA THR A 238 -6.51 4.38 -16.39
C THR A 238 -6.87 4.96 -15.03
N THR A 239 -7.24 4.10 -14.11
CA THR A 239 -7.48 4.42 -12.71
C THR A 239 -6.28 4.02 -11.86
N LEU A 240 -6.05 4.77 -10.79
CA LEU A 240 -4.98 4.54 -9.83
C LEU A 240 -5.60 4.11 -8.50
N ASP A 241 -4.94 3.22 -7.79
CA ASP A 241 -5.31 2.89 -6.41
C ASP A 241 -4.94 4.01 -5.43
N GLU A 242 -3.94 4.85 -5.79
CA GLU A 242 -3.54 6.07 -5.07
C GLU A 242 -3.09 7.14 -6.05
N GLU A 243 -3.57 8.37 -5.89
CA GLU A 243 -3.16 9.53 -6.71
C GLU A 243 -1.99 10.30 -6.09
N SER A 244 -1.81 10.20 -4.78
CA SER A 244 -0.76 10.87 -4.01
C SER A 244 -0.27 10.01 -2.87
N VAL A 245 0.97 10.25 -2.44
CA VAL A 245 1.58 9.58 -1.29
C VAL A 245 2.17 10.59 -0.33
N ASP A 246 2.21 10.22 0.94
CA ASP A 246 2.93 10.98 1.95
C ASP A 246 4.39 10.53 1.95
N VAL A 247 5.28 11.50 1.76
CA VAL A 247 6.73 11.31 1.80
C VAL A 247 7.27 11.99 3.05
N THR A 248 7.86 11.21 3.94
CA THR A 248 8.53 11.71 5.13
C THR A 248 10.03 11.84 4.83
N LEU A 249 10.52 13.07 4.89
CA LEU A 249 11.93 13.39 4.76
C LEU A 249 12.58 13.31 6.14
N GLN A 250 13.51 12.38 6.33
CA GLN A 250 14.26 12.24 7.59
C GLN A 250 15.46 13.19 7.56
N VAL A 251 15.26 14.42 8.01
CA VAL A 251 16.31 15.42 8.11
C VAL A 251 16.87 15.40 9.52
N TYR A 252 18.18 15.19 9.65
CA TYR A 252 18.87 15.01 10.92
C TYR A 252 20.04 15.98 11.06
N LYS A 253 20.24 16.47 12.30
CA LYS A 253 21.40 17.26 12.67
C LYS A 253 22.65 16.39 12.73
N VAL A 254 23.74 16.88 12.17
CA VAL A 254 25.04 16.22 12.20
C VAL A 254 25.87 16.78 13.36
N ALA A 255 26.50 15.92 14.14
CA ALA A 255 27.43 16.30 15.17
C ALA A 255 28.67 15.39 15.19
N THR A 256 29.79 15.96 15.55
CA THR A 256 31.02 15.23 15.87
C THR A 256 31.16 15.18 17.38
N LEU A 257 30.94 14.01 17.97
CA LEU A 257 30.94 13.81 19.41
C LEU A 257 32.19 13.06 19.87
N PRO A 258 32.80 13.45 21.03
CA PRO A 258 33.88 12.69 21.62
C PRO A 258 33.40 11.30 22.10
N VAL A 259 34.34 10.36 22.07
CA VAL A 259 34.11 8.99 22.52
C VAL A 259 34.65 8.83 23.93
N GLU A 260 33.83 8.26 24.81
CA GLU A 260 34.20 7.94 26.19
C GLU A 260 33.95 6.46 26.50
N VAL A 261 34.76 5.96 27.45
CA VAL A 261 34.65 4.60 27.98
C VAL A 261 34.20 4.67 29.42
N SER A 262 33.20 3.90 29.78
CA SER A 262 32.71 3.79 31.16
C SER A 262 33.31 2.55 31.84
N PHE A 263 33.49 2.63 33.15
CA PHE A 263 34.01 1.53 33.96
C PHE A 263 32.91 1.03 34.91
N ILE A 264 32.75 -0.30 34.99
CA ILE A 264 31.84 -0.95 35.95
C ILE A 264 32.63 -1.79 36.94
N ASN A 265 32.04 -2.16 38.05
CA ASN A 265 32.67 -2.83 39.19
C ASN A 265 33.86 -2.05 39.74
N ALA A 266 33.84 -0.74 39.55
CA ALA A 266 34.85 0.16 40.14
C ALA A 266 34.67 0.23 41.64
N PRO A 267 35.80 0.36 42.41
CA PRO A 267 35.73 0.63 43.85
C PRO A 267 35.02 1.94 44.15
N ARG A 268 34.62 2.09 45.42
CA ARG A 268 34.11 3.40 45.90
C ARG A 268 35.15 4.50 45.69
N ASP A 269 34.74 5.67 45.24
CA ASP A 269 35.59 6.83 44.96
C ASP A 269 36.73 6.56 43.97
N PHE A 270 36.52 5.63 43.05
CA PHE A 270 37.53 5.31 42.04
C PHE A 270 37.83 6.50 41.11
N ASP A 271 39.09 6.84 41.03
CA ASP A 271 39.58 7.88 40.12
C ASP A 271 40.03 7.25 38.79
N SER A 272 39.11 7.26 37.79
CA SER A 272 39.38 6.67 36.47
C SER A 272 40.53 7.31 35.71
N SER A 273 41.00 8.49 36.13
CA SER A 273 42.17 9.13 35.52
C SER A 273 43.46 8.32 35.63
N VAL A 274 43.51 7.34 36.53
CA VAL A 274 44.62 6.38 36.65
C VAL A 274 44.76 5.47 35.43
N LEU A 275 43.63 5.16 34.76
CA LEU A 275 43.58 4.33 33.58
C LEU A 275 43.68 5.20 32.31
N ALA A 276 44.89 5.66 32.02
CA ALA A 276 45.15 6.33 30.76
C ALA A 276 44.98 5.39 29.60
N TYR A 277 44.05 5.72 28.69
CA TYR A 277 43.74 4.88 27.51
C TYR A 277 43.85 5.66 26.21
N THR A 278 44.01 4.94 25.13
CA THR A 278 43.98 5.46 23.76
C THR A 278 42.88 4.75 23.00
N LEU A 279 42.16 5.52 22.19
CA LEU A 279 41.10 5.05 21.35
C LEU A 279 41.56 5.02 19.89
N SER A 280 41.18 4.00 19.12
CA SER A 280 41.44 3.96 17.66
C SER A 280 40.78 5.14 16.95
N LYS A 281 39.68 5.66 17.48
CA LYS A 281 39.01 6.87 17.02
C LYS A 281 38.47 7.66 18.23
N LYS A 282 38.84 8.93 18.33
CA LYS A 282 38.51 9.78 19.49
C LYS A 282 37.17 10.50 19.38
N THR A 283 36.67 10.62 18.15
CA THR A 283 35.40 11.28 17.86
C THR A 283 34.62 10.47 16.82
N LEU A 284 33.32 10.50 16.88
CA LEU A 284 32.41 9.90 15.89
C LEU A 284 31.50 10.95 15.31
N ASN A 285 31.27 10.84 14.00
CA ASN A 285 30.24 11.61 13.30
C ASN A 285 28.92 10.89 13.37
N VAL A 286 27.92 11.56 13.92
CA VAL A 286 26.57 11.01 14.11
C VAL A 286 25.53 11.96 13.55
N ALA A 287 24.37 11.41 13.20
CA ALA A 287 23.21 12.18 12.82
C ALA A 287 21.98 11.70 13.60
N GLY A 288 21.09 12.62 13.91
CA GLY A 288 19.85 12.31 14.60
C GLY A 288 18.97 13.54 14.79
N PRO A 289 17.80 13.38 15.42
CA PRO A 289 16.95 14.50 15.77
C PRO A 289 17.71 15.55 16.61
N GLU A 290 17.56 16.82 16.27
CA GLU A 290 18.29 17.92 16.92
C GLU A 290 18.15 17.88 18.45
N SER A 291 16.92 17.65 18.93
CA SER A 291 16.65 17.59 20.39
C SER A 291 17.37 16.47 21.12
N GLN A 292 17.79 15.42 20.41
CA GLN A 292 18.59 14.31 20.97
C GLN A 292 20.09 14.63 20.87
N ILE A 293 20.53 15.07 19.71
CA ILE A 293 21.93 15.44 19.48
C ILE A 293 22.40 16.50 20.47
N ASP A 294 21.58 17.54 20.74
CA ASP A 294 21.95 18.64 21.62
C ASP A 294 22.07 18.26 23.12
N ARG A 295 21.54 17.08 23.47
CA ARG A 295 21.68 16.52 24.83
C ARG A 295 22.93 15.67 25.00
N LEU A 296 23.59 15.30 23.91
CA LEU A 296 24.77 14.45 23.94
C LEU A 296 26.02 15.29 24.01
N SER A 297 26.79 15.17 25.10
CA SER A 297 28.12 15.75 25.25
C SER A 297 29.22 14.81 24.78
N ALA A 298 28.98 13.50 24.87
CA ALA A 298 29.89 12.44 24.48
C ALA A 298 29.13 11.16 24.15
N LEU A 299 29.77 10.21 23.47
CA LEU A 299 29.26 8.89 23.16
C LEU A 299 30.02 7.84 23.98
N SER A 300 29.29 7.09 24.81
CA SER A 300 29.84 5.92 25.48
C SER A 300 29.85 4.75 24.53
N VAL A 301 31.02 4.18 24.23
CA VAL A 301 31.16 3.02 23.33
C VAL A 301 31.14 1.70 24.08
N GLY A 302 30.73 1.71 25.33
CA GLY A 302 30.57 0.51 26.15
C GLY A 302 31.27 0.63 27.51
N THR A 303 31.23 -0.46 28.27
CA THR A 303 31.73 -0.53 29.63
C THR A 303 32.87 -1.53 29.73
N ILE A 304 33.90 -1.17 30.48
CA ILE A 304 35.00 -2.05 30.84
C ILE A 304 34.81 -2.47 32.29
N ASP A 305 34.73 -3.77 32.51
CA ASP A 305 34.59 -4.37 33.83
C ASP A 305 35.98 -4.48 34.50
N LEU A 306 36.19 -3.71 35.57
CA LEU A 306 37.43 -3.74 36.30
C LEU A 306 37.69 -5.05 37.02
N SER A 307 36.66 -5.86 37.28
CA SER A 307 36.83 -7.19 37.87
C SER A 307 37.50 -8.22 36.92
N THR A 308 37.38 -7.99 35.61
CA THR A 308 37.98 -8.81 34.57
C THR A 308 39.08 -8.09 33.77
N PHE A 309 39.45 -6.91 34.25
CA PHE A 309 40.43 -6.04 33.60
C PHE A 309 41.83 -6.68 33.53
N ALA A 310 42.42 -6.58 32.34
CA ALA A 310 43.79 -7.00 32.10
C ALA A 310 44.59 -5.83 31.47
N LEU A 311 45.73 -5.50 32.04
CA LEU A 311 46.53 -4.32 31.67
C LEU A 311 47.02 -4.32 30.22
N ASP A 312 47.40 -5.51 29.69
CA ASP A 312 47.99 -5.62 28.36
C ASP A 312 46.99 -6.03 27.29
N LYS A 313 45.71 -6.02 27.63
CA LYS A 313 44.62 -6.40 26.71
C LYS A 313 44.13 -5.20 25.90
N VAL A 314 43.99 -5.39 24.61
CA VAL A 314 43.25 -4.48 23.74
C VAL A 314 41.80 -4.89 23.78
N TYR A 315 40.93 -3.97 24.11
CA TYR A 315 39.49 -4.19 24.17
C TYR A 315 38.87 -3.69 22.88
N GLU A 316 38.11 -4.55 22.21
CA GLU A 316 37.29 -4.18 21.07
C GLU A 316 35.86 -3.95 21.56
N MET A 317 35.41 -2.71 21.40
CA MET A 317 34.10 -2.26 21.90
C MET A 317 33.19 -2.02 20.72
N PRO A 318 32.05 -2.70 20.62
CA PRO A 318 31.04 -2.39 19.61
C PRO A 318 30.49 -0.99 19.86
N ILE A 319 30.17 -0.29 18.76
CA ILE A 319 29.56 1.05 18.85
C ILE A 319 28.07 0.88 19.05
N GLU A 320 27.59 1.15 20.26
CA GLU A 320 26.19 1.14 20.62
C GLU A 320 25.69 2.59 20.73
N LEU A 321 24.75 2.96 19.86
CA LEU A 321 24.20 4.31 19.85
C LEU A 321 22.81 4.35 20.50
N PRO A 322 22.44 5.47 21.12
CA PRO A 322 21.07 5.68 21.57
C PRO A 322 20.08 5.56 20.41
N THR A 323 18.86 5.12 20.72
CA THR A 323 17.79 4.99 19.73
C THR A 323 17.56 6.31 19.00
N GLY A 324 17.52 6.26 17.66
CA GLY A 324 17.32 7.43 16.80
C GLY A 324 18.60 8.20 16.46
N ILE A 325 19.76 7.80 17.00
CA ILE A 325 21.08 8.32 16.59
C ILE A 325 21.70 7.33 15.60
N HIS A 326 22.25 7.84 14.52
CA HIS A 326 22.83 7.06 13.44
C HIS A 326 24.30 7.42 13.27
N LEU A 327 25.13 6.40 13.10
CA LEU A 327 26.55 6.59 12.81
C LEU A 327 26.75 6.92 11.35
N LEU A 328 27.47 7.99 11.07
CA LEU A 328 27.86 8.37 9.69
C LEU A 328 29.22 7.80 9.29
N ASP A 329 30.04 7.43 10.28
CA ASP A 329 31.32 6.75 10.04
C ASP A 329 31.08 5.28 9.71
N ASN A 330 31.83 4.74 8.76
CA ASN A 330 31.74 3.34 8.38
C ASN A 330 32.56 2.44 9.32
N LEU A 331 32.14 2.39 10.59
CA LEU A 331 32.81 1.64 11.68
C LEU A 331 31.78 0.83 12.45
N SER A 332 32.17 -0.36 12.91
CA SER A 332 31.35 -1.23 13.77
C SER A 332 31.85 -1.30 15.20
N SER A 333 33.15 -1.05 15.42
CA SER A 333 33.80 -1.13 16.72
C SER A 333 34.92 -0.12 16.87
N ILE A 334 35.27 0.15 18.11
CA ILE A 334 36.42 0.99 18.50
C ILE A 334 37.33 0.13 19.39
N THR A 335 38.63 0.20 19.15
CA THR A 335 39.61 -0.43 20.04
C THR A 335 40.07 0.53 21.12
N VAL A 336 40.14 -0.01 22.35
CA VAL A 336 40.60 0.68 23.54
C VAL A 336 41.88 -0.02 24.03
N SER A 337 42.98 0.70 24.14
CA SER A 337 44.24 0.19 24.68
C SER A 337 44.69 1.04 25.83
N PHE A 338 45.17 0.40 26.89
CA PHE A 338 45.62 1.08 28.13
C PHE A 338 47.11 1.23 28.16
N ASP A 339 47.58 2.36 28.71
CA ASP A 339 49.01 2.57 28.98
C ASP A 339 49.38 1.95 30.34
N SER A 340 49.86 0.71 30.30
CA SER A 340 50.29 -0.04 31.50
C SER A 340 51.61 0.42 32.04
N SER A 341 52.41 1.23 31.32
CA SER A 341 53.74 1.62 31.70
C SER A 341 53.84 2.44 33.01
N LYS A 342 52.74 3.05 33.42
CA LYS A 342 52.63 3.88 34.64
C LYS A 342 51.93 3.17 35.79
N LEU A 343 51.56 1.90 35.59
CA LEU A 343 50.81 1.09 36.54
C LEU A 343 51.70 -0.02 37.09
N GLU A 344 51.53 -0.31 38.35
CA GLU A 344 52.12 -1.44 39.04
C GLU A 344 51.05 -2.35 39.63
N THR A 345 51.45 -3.59 39.91
CA THR A 345 50.59 -4.53 40.63
C THR A 345 51.26 -5.05 41.87
N LYS A 346 50.50 -5.25 42.95
CA LYS A 346 50.95 -5.84 44.20
C LYS A 346 49.94 -6.89 44.67
N THR A 347 50.42 -8.06 45.02
CA THR A 347 49.59 -9.13 45.57
C THR A 347 49.67 -9.15 47.07
N LEU A 348 48.55 -9.11 47.77
CA LEU A 348 48.45 -9.07 49.22
C LEU A 348 47.47 -10.18 49.68
N ASN A 349 47.65 -10.62 50.96
CA ASN A 349 46.70 -11.45 51.69
C ASN A 349 46.00 -10.57 52.74
N LEU A 350 44.73 -10.40 52.60
CA LEU A 350 43.95 -9.47 53.43
C LEU A 350 43.27 -10.25 54.57
N PRO A 351 43.43 -9.85 55.83
CA PRO A 351 42.78 -10.50 56.98
C PRO A 351 41.27 -10.13 57.00
N SER A 352 40.47 -10.97 57.63
CA SER A 352 38.99 -10.72 57.80
C SER A 352 38.70 -9.43 58.57
N SER A 353 39.66 -8.89 59.33
CA SER A 353 39.50 -7.60 60.03
C SER A 353 39.37 -6.42 59.06
N CYS A 354 39.70 -6.60 57.79
CA CYS A 354 39.53 -5.57 56.74
C CYS A 354 38.12 -5.60 56.13
N VAL A 355 37.28 -6.56 56.50
CA VAL A 355 35.91 -6.65 55.96
C VAL A 355 35.01 -5.62 56.66
N GLN A 356 34.32 -4.85 55.82
CA GLN A 356 33.24 -3.93 56.23
C GLN A 356 31.94 -4.33 55.51
N VAL A 357 30.87 -4.47 56.28
CA VAL A 357 29.55 -4.78 55.78
C VAL A 357 28.72 -3.50 55.80
N VAL A 358 28.14 -3.13 54.69
CA VAL A 358 27.30 -1.95 54.54
C VAL A 358 25.87 -2.37 54.11
N ASN A 359 24.89 -1.52 54.38
CA ASN A 359 23.49 -1.68 54.00
C ASN A 359 22.83 -2.98 54.47
N LEU A 360 23.38 -3.70 55.45
CA LEU A 360 22.75 -4.91 56.01
C LEU A 360 21.49 -4.54 56.78
N PRO A 361 20.31 -5.12 56.47
CA PRO A 361 19.10 -4.86 57.21
C PRO A 361 19.24 -5.28 58.66
N SER A 362 18.73 -4.48 59.60
CA SER A 362 18.84 -4.70 61.06
C SER A 362 18.25 -6.02 61.56
N SER A 363 17.44 -6.70 60.75
CA SER A 363 16.90 -8.03 61.06
C SER A 363 17.89 -9.17 60.86
N TYR A 364 19.07 -8.91 60.31
CA TYR A 364 20.09 -9.90 60.02
C TYR A 364 21.42 -9.54 60.66
N GLN A 365 22.17 -10.59 61.00
CA GLN A 365 23.57 -10.50 61.40
C GLN A 365 24.42 -11.30 60.43
N LEU A 366 25.53 -10.68 59.96
CA LEU A 366 26.48 -11.32 59.05
C LEU A 366 27.79 -11.56 59.79
N THR A 367 28.24 -12.82 59.83
CA THR A 367 29.55 -13.23 60.37
C THR A 367 30.43 -13.68 59.25
N VAL A 368 31.62 -13.12 59.14
CA VAL A 368 32.63 -13.48 58.12
C VAL A 368 33.36 -14.76 58.58
N GLU A 369 33.27 -15.82 57.78
CA GLU A 369 33.93 -17.08 58.03
C GLU A 369 35.33 -17.20 57.38
N THR A 370 35.57 -16.44 56.29
CA THR A 370 36.86 -16.36 55.63
C THR A 370 37.87 -15.67 56.55
N GLU A 371 38.86 -16.42 57.05
CA GLU A 371 39.92 -15.84 57.88
C GLU A 371 40.82 -14.86 57.13
N ARG A 372 41.15 -15.20 55.87
CA ARG A 372 41.96 -14.38 54.97
C ARG A 372 41.53 -14.50 53.53
N LEU A 373 41.44 -13.37 52.85
CA LEU A 373 41.31 -13.34 51.40
C LEU A 373 42.72 -13.40 50.79
N MET A 374 42.97 -14.51 50.08
CA MET A 374 44.30 -14.83 49.57
C MET A 374 44.51 -14.31 48.16
N ASN A 375 45.79 -13.93 47.86
CA ASN A 375 46.22 -13.55 46.52
C ASN A 375 45.42 -12.40 45.90
N VAL A 376 45.10 -11.38 46.70
CA VAL A 376 44.45 -10.17 46.20
C VAL A 376 45.45 -9.35 45.42
N THR A 377 45.24 -9.17 44.13
CA THR A 377 46.08 -8.37 43.25
C THR A 377 45.52 -6.97 43.15
N LEU A 378 46.23 -6.00 43.69
CA LEU A 378 45.92 -4.59 43.59
C LEU A 378 46.75 -3.93 42.47
N CYS A 379 46.14 -3.00 41.77
CA CYS A 379 46.74 -2.22 40.69
C CYS A 379 46.66 -0.72 41.06
N GLY A 380 47.72 0.02 40.78
CA GLY A 380 47.72 1.47 40.99
C GLY A 380 48.93 2.16 40.35
N PRO A 381 49.07 3.48 40.48
CA PRO A 381 50.21 4.22 39.94
C PRO A 381 51.55 3.72 40.49
N ALA A 382 52.58 3.73 39.67
CA ALA A 382 53.94 3.37 40.06
C ALA A 382 54.38 4.09 41.33
N GLY A 383 54.93 3.34 42.31
CA GLY A 383 55.32 3.79 43.62
C GLY A 383 54.20 3.96 44.64
N SER A 384 52.93 3.92 44.27
CA SER A 384 51.80 4.05 45.21
C SER A 384 51.52 2.78 46.03
N LEU A 385 51.99 1.63 45.54
CA LEU A 385 51.77 0.31 46.15
C LEU A 385 52.91 -0.12 47.07
N GLU A 386 54.07 0.54 47.01
CA GLU A 386 55.23 0.14 47.78
C GLU A 386 55.00 0.10 49.31
N THR A 387 54.37 1.17 49.83
CA THR A 387 54.10 1.35 51.26
C THR A 387 52.74 0.79 51.70
N LEU A 388 51.96 0.27 50.76
CA LEU A 388 50.59 -0.23 51.04
C LEU A 388 50.65 -1.50 51.89
N THR A 389 50.01 -1.47 53.07
CA THR A 389 49.84 -2.62 53.96
C THR A 389 48.45 -3.22 53.86
N PRO A 390 48.27 -4.53 54.22
CA PRO A 390 46.94 -5.15 54.18
C PRO A 390 45.85 -4.39 54.95
N GLU A 391 46.22 -3.81 56.08
CA GLU A 391 45.28 -3.13 57.00
C GLU A 391 44.72 -1.80 56.41
N GLN A 392 45.33 -1.31 55.35
CA GLN A 392 44.89 -0.07 54.65
C GLN A 392 43.85 -0.39 53.56
N VAL A 393 43.63 -1.65 53.22
CA VAL A 393 42.65 -2.10 52.22
C VAL A 393 41.34 -2.47 52.89
N VAL A 394 40.26 -1.96 52.41
CA VAL A 394 38.91 -2.30 52.83
C VAL A 394 38.33 -3.34 51.90
N ILE A 395 37.75 -4.38 52.46
CA ILE A 395 36.93 -5.37 51.76
C ILE A 395 35.48 -5.04 52.04
N GLU A 396 34.82 -4.38 51.15
CA GLU A 396 33.41 -3.97 51.30
C GLU A 396 32.47 -5.06 50.81
N ILE A 397 31.52 -5.46 51.65
CA ILE A 397 30.39 -6.30 51.34
C ILE A 397 29.11 -5.41 51.43
N ASP A 398 28.50 -5.15 50.29
CA ASP A 398 27.28 -4.34 50.23
C ASP A 398 26.04 -5.27 50.16
N ALA A 399 25.18 -5.18 51.18
CA ALA A 399 23.99 -6.03 51.21
C ALA A 399 22.95 -5.69 50.13
N ASP A 400 23.08 -4.54 49.50
CA ASP A 400 22.20 -4.18 48.36
C ASP A 400 22.61 -4.90 47.05
N ASP A 401 23.83 -5.44 46.99
CA ASP A 401 24.36 -6.13 45.81
C ASP A 401 23.95 -7.63 45.73
N PHE A 402 23.36 -8.19 46.78
CA PHE A 402 22.97 -9.61 46.79
C PHE A 402 21.67 -9.87 47.58
N SER A 403 21.06 -11.02 47.31
CA SER A 403 19.87 -11.45 48.08
C SER A 403 20.27 -11.98 49.47
N VAL A 404 19.91 -11.27 50.52
CA VAL A 404 20.17 -11.68 51.88
C VAL A 404 19.33 -12.92 52.22
N ALA A 405 19.95 -14.07 52.40
CA ALA A 405 19.35 -15.32 52.79
C ALA A 405 20.07 -15.94 54.00
N ILE A 406 19.33 -16.54 54.95
CA ILE A 406 19.86 -17.17 56.14
C ILE A 406 20.70 -18.39 55.71
N GLY A 407 21.90 -18.52 56.25
CA GLY A 407 22.84 -19.63 56.00
C GLY A 407 24.20 -19.15 55.55
N GLN A 408 25.03 -20.12 55.07
CA GLN A 408 26.34 -19.80 54.50
C GLN A 408 26.23 -19.37 53.06
N GLN A 409 26.87 -18.27 52.71
CA GLN A 409 26.91 -17.71 51.37
C GLN A 409 28.32 -17.24 51.01
N ASN A 410 28.73 -17.45 49.74
CA ASN A 410 29.88 -16.79 49.17
C ASN A 410 29.42 -15.47 48.53
N ILE A 411 29.85 -14.35 49.11
CA ILE A 411 29.39 -13.01 48.71
C ILE A 411 30.54 -12.31 47.99
N ALA A 412 30.19 -11.74 46.81
CA ALA A 412 31.19 -10.91 46.10
C ALA A 412 31.49 -9.62 46.92
N CYS A 413 32.72 -9.24 46.91
CA CYS A 413 33.17 -8.07 47.65
C CYS A 413 33.93 -7.09 46.76
N ARG A 414 33.83 -5.81 47.08
CA ARG A 414 34.63 -4.75 46.45
C ARG A 414 35.81 -4.43 47.31
N LEU A 415 36.98 -4.16 46.70
CA LEU A 415 38.17 -3.79 47.43
C LEU A 415 38.60 -2.39 47.05
N TYR A 416 38.87 -1.58 48.04
CA TYR A 416 39.36 -0.21 47.83
C TYR A 416 40.31 0.24 48.95
N VAL A 417 41.07 1.30 48.66
CA VAL A 417 41.95 1.95 49.61
C VAL A 417 41.37 3.34 49.90
N PRO A 418 40.76 3.57 51.10
CA PRO A 418 40.06 4.82 51.41
C PRO A 418 40.93 6.09 51.25
N ALA A 419 42.22 5.99 51.40
CA ALA A 419 43.15 7.12 51.25
C ALA A 419 43.58 7.35 49.80
N ASN A 420 43.27 6.45 48.85
CA ASN A 420 43.77 6.57 47.50
C ASN A 420 42.83 5.87 46.50
N GLY A 421 41.90 6.61 45.91
CA GLY A 421 40.96 6.13 44.90
C GLY A 421 41.59 5.70 43.56
N LYS A 422 42.93 5.87 43.41
CA LYS A 422 43.69 5.43 42.24
C LYS A 422 44.16 3.98 42.34
N ILE A 423 43.91 3.30 43.46
CA ILE A 423 44.27 1.89 43.67
C ILE A 423 43.00 1.06 43.61
N PHE A 424 42.99 0.04 42.76
CA PHE A 424 41.85 -0.88 42.56
C PHE A 424 42.32 -2.33 42.52
N ALA A 425 41.40 -3.26 42.73
CA ALA A 425 41.69 -4.67 42.65
C ALA A 425 41.49 -5.24 41.23
N LEU A 426 42.40 -6.08 40.78
CA LEU A 426 42.26 -6.87 39.57
C LEU A 426 41.67 -8.24 39.93
N GLY A 427 40.61 -8.63 39.27
CA GLY A 427 39.88 -9.87 39.52
C GLY A 427 38.65 -9.68 40.41
N SER A 428 37.82 -10.70 40.46
CA SER A 428 36.64 -10.75 41.37
C SER A 428 36.98 -11.60 42.58
N TYR A 429 36.59 -11.13 43.75
CA TYR A 429 36.85 -11.78 45.02
C TYR A 429 35.55 -12.04 45.75
N MET A 430 35.55 -13.20 46.48
CA MET A 430 34.38 -13.62 47.26
C MET A 430 34.79 -13.90 48.68
N VAL A 431 33.95 -13.57 49.63
CA VAL A 431 34.11 -13.82 51.05
C VAL A 431 33.02 -14.78 51.51
N GLN A 432 33.38 -15.85 52.18
CA GLN A 432 32.37 -16.74 52.79
C GLN A 432 31.85 -16.10 54.09
N CYS A 433 30.53 -15.96 54.12
CA CYS A 433 29.85 -15.36 55.23
C CYS A 433 28.71 -16.27 55.71
N LYS A 434 28.36 -16.21 57.00
CA LYS A 434 27.21 -16.80 57.58
C LYS A 434 26.21 -15.70 57.96
N ILE A 435 24.99 -15.81 57.46
CA ILE A 435 23.93 -14.86 57.74
C ILE A 435 22.88 -15.52 58.65
N GLU A 436 22.56 -14.86 59.76
CA GLU A 436 21.62 -15.32 60.76
C GLU A 436 20.51 -14.22 60.96
N SER A 437 19.33 -14.63 61.38
CA SER A 437 18.29 -13.70 61.81
C SER A 437 18.57 -13.25 63.24
N ASN A 438 18.47 -11.95 63.50
CA ASN A 438 18.56 -11.36 64.84
C ASN A 438 17.35 -11.80 65.71
#